data_7062065c313fb408a84da4ebfe49aac6
#
_entry.id   7062065c313fb408a84da4ebfe49aac6
#
_cell.length_a   1.000
_cell.length_b   1.000
_cell.length_c   1.000
_cell.angle_alpha   90.00
_cell.angle_beta   90.00
_cell.angle_gamma   90.00
#
_symmetry.space_group_name_H-M   'P 1'
#
loop_
_entity.id
_entity.type
_entity.pdbx_description
1 polymer ?
#
loop_
_entity_poly.entity_id
_entity_poly.type
_entity_poly.pdbx_seq_one_letter_code
_entity_poly.pdbx_strand_id
1 'polypeptide(L)'
;MIILDTHVLYWLRIEPAKVSKPAVRKIEEAERSGGVAVSAVTLLELANMIERGKIVPRGTAERTIELLIEGIVVKPITPVIASLSIQFPASFPRDPMDRVIAATARAEGLPLVTADSRIQKCALLQVVW
;
A
#
# COMPACT_ATOMS: atom_id res chain seq x y z
N MET A 1 -1.82 12.64 5.41
CA MET A 1 -2.16 11.25 5.04
C MET A 1 -1.03 10.63 4.24
N ILE A 2 -0.83 9.34 4.38
CA ILE A 2 0.13 8.56 3.60
C ILE A 2 -0.56 7.34 2.98
N ILE A 3 0.04 6.78 1.93
CA ILE A 3 -0.41 5.52 1.31
C ILE A 3 0.59 4.42 1.66
N LEU A 4 0.10 3.25 2.07
CA LEU A 4 0.94 2.07 2.28
C LEU A 4 0.89 1.14 1.06
N ASP A 5 2.06 0.63 0.67
CA ASP A 5 2.14 -0.56 -0.18
C ASP A 5 1.56 -1.76 0.58
N THR A 6 0.98 -2.71 -0.12
CA THR A 6 0.33 -3.88 0.47
C THR A 6 1.28 -4.67 1.39
N HIS A 7 2.53 -4.89 0.98
CA HIS A 7 3.50 -5.60 1.81
C HIS A 7 3.83 -4.85 3.11
N VAL A 8 3.84 -3.52 3.07
CA VAL A 8 4.07 -2.71 4.28
C VAL A 8 2.90 -2.88 5.25
N LEU A 9 1.66 -2.85 4.75
CA LEU A 9 0.49 -3.14 5.59
C LEU A 9 0.57 -4.54 6.19
N TYR A 10 0.88 -5.54 5.36
CA TYR A 10 1.06 -6.92 5.82
C TYR A 10 2.09 -7.02 6.95
N TRP A 11 3.28 -6.45 6.76
CA TRP A 11 4.30 -6.47 7.80
C TRP A 11 3.88 -5.71 9.04
N LEU A 12 3.29 -4.54 8.88
CA LEU A 12 2.83 -3.73 10.02
C LEU A 12 1.89 -4.52 10.93
N ARG A 13 1.02 -5.35 10.36
CA ARG A 13 0.05 -6.15 11.10
C ARG A 13 0.57 -7.49 11.58
N ILE A 14 1.44 -8.15 10.83
CA ILE A 14 1.81 -9.55 11.03
C ILE A 14 3.28 -9.73 11.39
N GLU A 15 4.16 -8.94 10.81
CA GLU A 15 5.61 -9.03 11.02
C GLU A 15 6.21 -7.63 11.22
N PRO A 16 5.82 -6.90 12.29
CA PRO A 16 6.17 -5.48 12.43
C PRO A 16 7.68 -5.20 12.46
N ALA A 17 8.50 -6.18 12.84
CA ALA A 17 9.96 -6.04 12.81
C ALA A 17 10.53 -5.83 11.40
N LYS A 18 9.78 -6.17 10.36
CA LYS A 18 10.20 -5.95 8.96
C LYS A 18 10.00 -4.53 8.46
N VAL A 19 9.24 -3.73 9.18
CA VAL A 19 9.03 -2.32 8.80
C VAL A 19 10.23 -1.49 9.27
N SER A 20 10.82 -0.72 8.36
CA SER A 20 11.98 0.12 8.68
C SER A 20 11.63 1.18 9.74
N LYS A 21 12.64 1.63 10.48
CA LYS A 21 12.44 2.67 11.50
C LYS A 21 11.90 3.97 10.93
N PRO A 22 12.40 4.49 9.79
CA PRO A 22 11.82 5.67 9.17
C PRO A 22 10.36 5.48 8.76
N ALA A 23 10.01 4.30 8.23
CA ALA A 23 8.64 3.97 7.86
C ALA A 23 7.72 3.92 9.08
N VAL A 24 8.14 3.29 10.18
CA VAL A 24 7.37 3.26 11.44
C VAL A 24 7.10 4.69 11.92
N ARG A 25 8.12 5.54 11.99
CA ARG A 25 7.96 6.93 12.42
C ARG A 25 6.95 7.69 11.55
N LYS A 26 7.03 7.50 10.23
CA LYS A 26 6.13 8.17 9.29
C LYS A 26 4.68 7.68 9.44
N ILE A 27 4.50 6.39 9.66
CA ILE A 27 3.17 5.80 9.90
C ILE A 27 2.58 6.35 11.20
N GLU A 28 3.33 6.34 12.30
CA GLU A 28 2.87 6.86 13.59
C GLU A 28 2.52 8.35 13.52
N GLU A 29 3.32 9.13 12.81
CA GLU A 29 3.04 10.54 12.56
C GLU A 29 1.71 10.72 11.80
N ALA A 30 1.52 9.92 10.74
CA ALA A 30 0.30 9.97 9.94
C ALA A 30 -0.95 9.52 10.72
N GLU A 31 -0.81 8.53 11.60
CA GLU A 31 -1.91 8.09 12.48
C GLU A 31 -2.41 9.21 13.39
N ARG A 32 -1.51 10.09 13.82
CA ARG A 32 -1.84 11.26 14.65
C ARG A 32 -2.34 12.45 13.82
N SER A 33 -2.07 12.49 12.53
CA SER A 33 -2.31 13.66 11.70
C SER A 33 -2.56 13.28 10.25
N GLY A 34 -3.79 13.32 9.81
CA GLY A 34 -4.17 13.06 8.41
C GLY A 34 -4.56 11.63 8.09
N GLY A 35 -4.02 10.65 8.80
CA GLY A 35 -4.40 9.24 8.65
C GLY A 35 -3.52 8.42 7.70
N VAL A 36 -3.79 7.13 7.68
CA VAL A 36 -3.13 6.12 6.85
C VAL A 36 -4.13 5.53 5.88
N ALA A 37 -3.73 5.38 4.64
CA ALA A 37 -4.59 4.84 3.58
C ALA A 37 -3.90 3.73 2.79
N VAL A 38 -4.72 2.93 2.12
CA VAL A 38 -4.29 1.96 1.12
C VAL A 38 -5.15 2.12 -0.14
N SER A 39 -4.66 1.64 -1.27
CA SER A 39 -5.47 1.53 -2.48
C SER A 39 -6.52 0.43 -2.33
N ALA A 40 -7.67 0.59 -2.98
CA ALA A 40 -8.67 -0.47 -3.08
C ALA A 40 -8.08 -1.78 -3.64
N VAL A 41 -7.05 -1.72 -4.50
CA VAL A 41 -6.40 -2.92 -5.03
C VAL A 41 -5.67 -3.71 -3.95
N THR A 42 -5.29 -3.09 -2.85
CA THR A 42 -4.69 -3.79 -1.71
C THR A 42 -5.63 -4.84 -1.12
N LEU A 43 -6.94 -4.60 -1.14
CA LEU A 43 -7.93 -5.60 -0.69
C LEU A 43 -7.84 -6.89 -1.52
N LEU A 44 -7.67 -6.75 -2.83
CA LEU A 44 -7.51 -7.89 -3.73
C LEU A 44 -6.18 -8.61 -3.49
N GLU A 45 -5.10 -7.87 -3.29
CA GLU A 45 -3.80 -8.47 -2.95
C GLU A 45 -3.85 -9.24 -1.63
N LEU A 46 -4.51 -8.71 -0.61
CA LEU A 46 -4.70 -9.40 0.68
C LEU A 46 -5.49 -10.71 0.48
N ALA A 47 -6.54 -10.68 -0.33
CA ALA A 47 -7.30 -11.88 -0.66
C ALA A 47 -6.42 -12.94 -1.36
N ASN A 48 -5.59 -12.51 -2.30
CA ASN A 48 -4.63 -13.40 -2.98
C ASN A 48 -3.60 -13.98 -2.00
N MET A 49 -3.14 -13.21 -1.03
CA MET A 49 -2.22 -13.69 0.01
C MET A 49 -2.89 -14.73 0.92
N ILE A 50 -4.17 -14.57 1.23
CA ILE A 50 -4.95 -15.59 1.96
C ILE A 50 -5.07 -16.87 1.12
N GLU A 51 -5.44 -16.75 -0.14
CA GLU A 51 -5.59 -17.89 -1.06
C GLU A 51 -4.30 -18.70 -1.19
N ARG A 52 -3.15 -18.01 -1.26
CA ARG A 52 -1.84 -18.66 -1.35
C ARG A 52 -1.29 -19.18 -0.02
N GLY A 53 -2.02 -19.00 1.07
CA GLY A 53 -1.61 -19.46 2.40
C GLY A 53 -0.57 -18.58 3.09
N LYS A 54 -0.27 -17.39 2.55
CA LYS A 54 0.65 -16.44 3.18
C LYS A 54 0.04 -15.76 4.40
N ILE A 55 -1.27 -15.54 4.38
CA ILE A 55 -2.06 -15.06 5.51
C ILE A 55 -2.99 -16.17 5.94
N VAL A 56 -2.91 -16.57 7.22
CA VAL A 56 -3.84 -17.52 7.81
C VAL A 56 -5.11 -16.78 8.22
N PRO A 57 -6.28 -17.13 7.60
CA PRO A 57 -7.51 -16.40 7.90
C PRO A 57 -7.99 -16.64 9.32
N ARG A 58 -8.57 -15.61 9.93
CA ARG A 58 -9.31 -15.70 11.20
C ARG A 58 -10.80 -15.66 10.88
N GLY A 59 -11.44 -16.82 10.84
CA GLY A 59 -12.80 -16.97 10.34
C GLY A 59 -12.84 -16.88 8.83
N THR A 60 -13.69 -16.03 8.26
CA THR A 60 -13.78 -15.82 6.82
C THR A 60 -12.64 -14.96 6.29
N ALA A 61 -12.37 -15.05 4.98
CA ALA A 61 -11.43 -14.16 4.30
C ALA A 61 -11.87 -12.70 4.43
N GLU A 62 -13.17 -12.43 4.27
CA GLU A 62 -13.75 -11.09 4.44
C GLU A 62 -13.42 -10.51 5.81
N ARG A 63 -13.67 -11.24 6.87
CA ARG A 63 -13.39 -10.78 8.25
C ARG A 63 -11.90 -10.56 8.48
N THR A 64 -11.05 -11.41 7.91
CA THR A 64 -9.59 -11.27 8.00
C THR A 64 -9.13 -9.97 7.33
N ILE A 65 -9.63 -9.67 6.15
CA ILE A 65 -9.31 -8.43 5.45
C ILE A 65 -9.79 -7.22 6.24
N GLU A 66 -11.02 -7.25 6.78
CA GLU A 66 -11.54 -6.16 7.63
C GLU A 66 -10.63 -5.87 8.82
N LEU A 67 -10.13 -6.92 9.48
CA LEU A 67 -9.22 -6.77 10.61
C LEU A 67 -7.87 -6.15 10.19
N LEU A 68 -7.35 -6.54 9.04
CA LEU A 68 -6.08 -6.03 8.54
C LEU A 68 -6.13 -4.54 8.19
N ILE A 69 -7.28 -4.07 7.69
CA ILE A 69 -7.46 -2.67 7.30
C ILE A 69 -8.14 -1.82 8.38
N GLU A 70 -8.31 -2.34 9.58
CA GLU A 70 -8.95 -1.59 10.67
C GLU A 70 -8.19 -0.26 10.92
N GLY A 71 -8.95 0.84 10.94
CA GLY A 71 -8.39 2.18 11.12
C GLY A 71 -7.69 2.77 9.88
N ILE A 72 -7.75 2.08 8.74
CA ILE A 72 -7.11 2.50 7.50
C ILE A 72 -8.15 2.94 6.48
N VAL A 73 -7.91 4.05 5.80
CA VAL A 73 -8.76 4.54 4.72
C VAL A 73 -8.49 3.76 3.45
N VAL A 74 -9.53 3.27 2.80
CA VAL A 74 -9.41 2.61 1.50
C VAL A 74 -9.72 3.62 0.39
N LYS A 75 -8.74 3.91 -0.45
CA LYS A 75 -8.87 4.83 -1.59
C LYS A 75 -9.40 4.11 -2.82
N PRO A 76 -10.48 4.59 -3.44
CA PRO A 76 -11.04 3.96 -4.63
C PRO A 76 -10.12 4.13 -5.85
N ILE A 77 -10.28 3.26 -6.84
CA ILE A 77 -9.62 3.39 -8.13
C ILE A 77 -10.49 4.29 -9.01
N THR A 78 -10.02 5.50 -9.26
CA THR A 78 -10.71 6.48 -10.09
C THR A 78 -10.20 6.43 -11.54
N PRO A 79 -10.91 7.04 -12.52
CA PRO A 79 -10.40 7.17 -13.89
C PRO A 79 -9.01 7.83 -13.95
N VAL A 80 -8.76 8.84 -13.11
CA VAL A 80 -7.45 9.51 -13.04
C VAL A 80 -6.38 8.52 -12.58
N ILE A 81 -6.62 7.79 -11.51
CA ILE A 81 -5.68 6.79 -10.99
C ILE A 81 -5.42 5.69 -12.01
N ALA A 82 -6.46 5.16 -12.64
CA ALA A 82 -6.33 4.16 -13.69
C ALA A 82 -5.45 4.67 -14.85
N SER A 83 -5.69 5.90 -15.31
CA SER A 83 -4.89 6.54 -16.35
C SER A 83 -3.43 6.70 -15.95
N LEU A 84 -3.16 7.17 -14.73
CA LEU A 84 -1.80 7.33 -14.24
C LEU A 84 -1.05 5.99 -14.09
N SER A 85 -1.76 4.90 -13.83
CA SER A 85 -1.13 3.59 -13.64
C SER A 85 -0.39 3.08 -14.89
N ILE A 86 -0.75 3.54 -16.07
CA ILE A 86 -0.08 3.19 -17.33
C ILE A 86 0.97 4.21 -17.78
N GLN A 87 1.27 5.22 -16.96
CA GLN A 87 2.19 6.33 -17.30
C GLN A 87 3.50 6.28 -16.53
N PHE A 88 3.84 5.17 -15.90
CA PHE A 88 5.13 4.99 -15.26
C PHE A 88 6.20 4.54 -16.27
N PRO A 89 7.49 4.88 -16.04
CA PRO A 89 8.56 4.50 -16.94
C PRO A 89 8.77 2.98 -17.00
N ALA A 90 9.48 2.50 -18.03
CA ALA A 90 9.75 1.09 -18.24
C ALA A 90 10.54 0.44 -17.08
N SER A 91 11.33 1.23 -16.34
CA SER A 91 12.09 0.78 -15.16
C SER A 91 11.21 0.51 -13.94
N PHE A 92 9.98 1.00 -13.94
CA PHE A 92 9.01 0.77 -12.87
C PHE A 92 8.47 -0.67 -12.92
N PRO A 93 8.09 -1.27 -11.77
CA PRO A 93 7.50 -2.61 -11.77
C PRO A 93 6.34 -2.76 -12.75
N ARG A 94 6.26 -3.91 -13.41
CA ARG A 94 5.21 -4.20 -14.38
C ARG A 94 3.90 -4.66 -13.74
N ASP A 95 3.96 -5.12 -12.50
CA ASP A 95 2.78 -5.58 -11.78
C ASP A 95 1.70 -4.49 -11.77
N PRO A 96 0.51 -4.75 -12.32
CA PRO A 96 -0.57 -3.76 -12.37
C PRO A 96 -0.99 -3.25 -11.00
N MET A 97 -0.93 -4.10 -9.97
CA MET A 97 -1.30 -3.72 -8.61
C MET A 97 -0.32 -2.70 -8.03
N ASP A 98 1.00 -2.89 -8.23
CA ASP A 98 2.02 -1.92 -7.83
C ASP A 98 1.81 -0.57 -8.52
N ARG A 99 1.44 -0.61 -9.80
CA ARG A 99 1.18 0.60 -10.59
C ARG A 99 -0.06 1.35 -10.10
N VAL A 100 -1.11 0.66 -9.72
CA VAL A 100 -2.32 1.27 -9.16
C VAL A 100 -2.04 1.91 -7.80
N ILE A 101 -1.28 1.24 -6.94
CA ILE A 101 -0.89 1.80 -5.64
C ILE A 101 -0.07 3.07 -5.82
N ALA A 102 0.94 3.03 -6.68
CA ALA A 102 1.78 4.20 -6.97
C ALA A 102 0.98 5.33 -7.64
N ALA A 103 0.07 4.99 -8.55
CA ALA A 103 -0.80 5.97 -9.19
C ALA A 103 -1.73 6.65 -8.19
N THR A 104 -2.20 5.92 -7.18
CA THR A 104 -3.01 6.49 -6.10
C THR A 104 -2.22 7.53 -5.31
N ALA A 105 -0.99 7.20 -4.91
CA ALA A 105 -0.12 8.14 -4.21
C ALA A 105 0.16 9.39 -5.07
N ARG A 106 0.45 9.20 -6.35
CA ARG A 106 0.72 10.31 -7.29
C ARG A 106 -0.51 11.21 -7.49
N ALA A 107 -1.68 10.61 -7.72
CA ALA A 107 -2.92 11.36 -7.94
C ALA A 107 -3.34 12.19 -6.73
N GLU A 108 -3.15 11.65 -5.54
CA GLU A 108 -3.50 12.30 -4.27
C GLU A 108 -2.39 13.22 -3.73
N GLY A 109 -1.20 13.19 -4.34
CA GLY A 109 -0.06 13.96 -3.85
C GLY A 109 0.44 13.52 -2.48
N LEU A 110 0.33 12.21 -2.18
CA LEU A 110 0.66 11.65 -0.88
C LEU A 110 1.94 10.83 -0.92
N PRO A 111 2.73 10.81 0.18
CA PRO A 111 3.86 9.90 0.28
C PRO A 111 3.41 8.44 0.22
N LEU A 112 4.22 7.61 -0.46
CA LEU A 112 4.06 6.17 -0.52
C LEU A 112 5.11 5.49 0.36
N VAL A 113 4.67 4.64 1.27
CA VAL A 113 5.55 3.82 2.10
C VAL A 113 5.72 2.46 1.43
N THR A 114 6.92 2.16 0.96
CA THR A 114 7.24 0.91 0.26
C THR A 114 8.70 0.51 0.44
N ALA A 115 8.94 -0.79 0.56
CA ALA A 115 10.27 -1.37 0.58
C ALA A 115 10.83 -1.68 -0.81
N ASP A 116 10.02 -1.57 -1.87
CA ASP A 116 10.45 -1.90 -3.23
C ASP A 116 11.45 -0.85 -3.75
N SER A 117 12.70 -1.27 -3.97
CA SER A 117 13.77 -0.38 -4.41
C SER A 117 13.53 0.24 -5.79
N ARG A 118 12.78 -0.45 -6.66
CA ARG A 118 12.44 0.06 -8.00
C ARG A 118 11.44 1.19 -7.91
N ILE A 119 10.50 1.10 -6.97
CA ILE A 119 9.52 2.17 -6.70
C ILE A 119 10.21 3.34 -6.03
N GLN A 120 11.11 3.09 -5.08
CA GLN A 120 11.87 4.13 -4.37
C GLN A 120 12.68 5.02 -5.33
N LYS A 121 13.13 4.47 -6.46
CA LYS A 121 13.90 5.22 -7.46
C LYS A 121 13.04 6.08 -8.39
N CYS A 122 11.73 5.96 -8.33
CA CYS A 122 10.83 6.70 -9.21
C CYS A 122 10.73 8.17 -8.79
N ALA A 123 11.20 9.08 -9.66
CA ALA A 123 11.19 10.52 -9.38
C ALA A 123 9.78 11.14 -9.34
N LEU A 124 8.76 10.40 -9.80
CA LEU A 124 7.37 10.87 -9.82
C LEU A 124 6.65 10.70 -8.48
N LEU A 125 7.31 10.07 -7.52
CA LEU A 125 6.74 9.71 -6.23
C LEU A 125 7.57 10.25 -5.07
N GLN A 126 6.89 10.57 -3.97
CA GLN A 126 7.53 10.76 -2.67
C GLN A 126 7.50 9.41 -1.96
N VAL A 127 8.64 8.81 -1.73
CA VAL A 127 8.72 7.48 -1.12
C VAL A 127 9.41 7.53 0.23
N VAL A 128 8.90 6.76 1.17
CA VAL A 128 9.45 6.57 2.52
C VAL A 128 9.75 5.09 2.74
N TRP A 129 10.97 4.84 3.19
CA TRP A 129 11.37 3.53 3.70
C TRP A 129 12.55 3.61 4.65
#